data_d5d48e3dd500bcce654be98babbcd6c6
#
_entry.id   d5d48e3dd500bcce654be98babbcd6c6
#
_cell.length_a   1.000
_cell.length_b   1.000
_cell.length_c   1.000
_cell.angle_alpha   90.00
_cell.angle_beta   90.00
_cell.angle_gamma   90.00
#
_symmetry.space_group_name_H-M   'P 1'
#
loop_
_entity.id
_entity.type
_entity.pdbx_description
1 polymer ?
#
loop_
_entity_poly.entity_id
_entity_poly.type
_entity_poly.pdbx_seq_one_letter_code
_entity_poly.pdbx_strand_id
1 'polypeptide(L)'
;PESMIYQTGDNGEKELKRGYRKVVCYLESIQGGDGNKQALRIKQLFEDFEADYCVLDTRNGGILVYDLLARVMYDEERDKEYQAWKCMNDDNIANRVKVDGALPILYAIVASQKLNSDIAIEFKNTLENKMIDILISLQEAQEGMLNTISDYTTAISADTQLFYERPYLETQQLVKECIELVYEKRDQTGIIVISEQGNNRKDRYTSVS
;
A
#
# COMPACT_ATOMS: atom_id res chain seq x y z
N PRO A 1 5.39 -12.71 -8.38
CA PRO A 1 5.97 -13.99 -8.80
C PRO A 1 5.02 -14.75 -9.74
N GLU A 2 5.58 -15.57 -10.63
CA GLU A 2 4.80 -16.46 -11.47
C GLU A 2 4.17 -17.57 -10.62
N SER A 3 2.87 -17.80 -10.80
CA SER A 3 2.10 -18.72 -9.96
C SER A 3 0.93 -19.31 -10.75
N MET A 4 0.23 -20.28 -10.14
CA MET A 4 -1.05 -20.74 -10.64
C MET A 4 -2.16 -19.82 -10.14
N ILE A 5 -2.85 -19.19 -11.08
CA ILE A 5 -3.96 -18.25 -10.80
C ILE A 5 -5.23 -18.71 -11.52
N TYR A 6 -6.39 -18.32 -10.99
CA TYR A 6 -7.65 -18.54 -11.68
C TYR A 6 -7.87 -17.46 -12.74
N GLN A 7 -8.20 -17.87 -13.96
CA GLN A 7 -8.61 -16.97 -15.04
C GLN A 7 -9.96 -17.43 -15.56
N THR A 8 -10.84 -16.49 -15.89
CA THR A 8 -12.11 -16.79 -16.52
C THR A 8 -11.87 -17.13 -17.98
N GLY A 9 -12.20 -18.35 -18.39
CA GLY A 9 -12.13 -18.79 -19.78
C GLY A 9 -13.28 -18.20 -20.61
N ASP A 10 -13.22 -18.42 -21.93
CA ASP A 10 -14.21 -17.91 -22.88
C ASP A 10 -15.64 -18.45 -22.63
N ASN A 11 -15.75 -19.59 -21.97
CA ASN A 11 -17.01 -20.23 -21.55
C ASN A 11 -17.54 -19.69 -20.21
N GLY A 12 -16.86 -18.75 -19.58
CA GLY A 12 -17.21 -18.20 -18.26
C GLY A 12 -16.80 -19.07 -17.07
N GLU A 13 -16.17 -20.22 -17.30
CA GLU A 13 -15.66 -21.08 -16.23
C GLU A 13 -14.27 -20.61 -15.77
N LYS A 14 -13.98 -20.84 -14.49
CA LYS A 14 -12.67 -20.51 -13.91
C LYS A 14 -11.68 -21.63 -14.18
N GLU A 15 -10.65 -21.33 -14.94
CA GLU A 15 -9.54 -22.24 -15.23
C GLU A 15 -8.28 -21.84 -14.46
N LEU A 16 -7.53 -22.83 -14.01
CA LEU A 16 -6.24 -22.59 -13.33
C LEU A 16 -5.14 -22.51 -14.37
N LYS A 17 -4.55 -21.32 -14.57
CA LYS A 17 -3.48 -21.08 -15.55
C LYS A 17 -2.24 -20.46 -14.87
N ARG A 18 -1.10 -20.57 -15.53
CA ARG A 18 0.09 -19.81 -15.11
C ARG A 18 -0.15 -18.33 -15.28
N GLY A 19 0.23 -17.54 -14.30
CA GLY A 19 0.12 -16.10 -14.34
C GLY A 19 0.92 -15.45 -13.22
N TYR A 20 0.77 -14.13 -13.08
CA TYR A 20 1.47 -13.37 -12.06
C TYR A 20 0.53 -13.11 -10.89
N ARG A 21 1.07 -13.27 -9.68
CA ARG A 21 0.39 -12.97 -8.45
C ARG A 21 0.98 -11.71 -7.82
N LYS A 22 0.13 -10.80 -7.39
CA LYS A 22 0.52 -9.65 -6.58
C LYS A 22 0.87 -10.14 -5.18
N VAL A 23 1.86 -9.55 -4.54
CA VAL A 23 2.23 -9.89 -3.17
C VAL A 23 2.36 -8.61 -2.36
N VAL A 24 1.58 -8.49 -1.30
CA VAL A 24 1.77 -7.45 -0.30
C VAL A 24 2.91 -7.90 0.61
N CYS A 25 4.07 -7.27 0.49
CA CYS A 25 5.26 -7.65 1.25
C CYS A 25 5.45 -6.84 2.53
N TYR A 26 4.79 -5.69 2.65
CA TYR A 26 4.89 -4.83 3.83
C TYR A 26 3.69 -3.90 3.94
N LEU A 27 3.23 -3.65 5.16
CA LEU A 27 2.21 -2.66 5.50
C LEU A 27 2.65 -1.86 6.73
N GLU A 28 2.47 -0.56 6.68
CA GLU A 28 2.75 0.35 7.78
C GLU A 28 1.72 1.48 7.82
N SER A 29 1.26 1.83 9.00
CA SER A 29 0.43 3.00 9.23
C SER A 29 1.21 4.06 9.97
N ILE A 30 1.26 5.28 9.42
CA ILE A 30 1.86 6.44 10.07
C ILE A 30 0.72 7.34 10.55
N GLN A 31 0.52 7.42 11.86
CA GLN A 31 -0.55 8.23 12.45
C GLN A 31 -0.02 9.58 12.88
N GLY A 32 -0.58 10.64 12.29
CA GLY A 32 -0.23 12.01 12.63
C GLY A 32 1.22 12.37 12.31
N GLY A 33 1.70 13.45 12.91
CA GLY A 33 3.11 13.80 12.88
C GLY A 33 3.51 14.80 11.81
N ASP A 34 4.80 15.01 11.72
CA ASP A 34 5.44 15.91 10.77
C ASP A 34 5.42 15.29 9.36
N GLY A 35 4.90 16.03 8.40
CA GLY A 35 4.89 15.62 6.99
C GLY A 35 6.29 15.28 6.44
N ASN A 36 7.34 15.96 6.92
CA ASN A 36 8.72 15.65 6.54
C ASN A 36 9.11 14.24 6.97
N LYS A 37 8.75 13.83 8.20
CA LYS A 37 9.01 12.46 8.68
C LYS A 37 8.24 11.42 7.86
N GLN A 38 7.00 11.73 7.48
CA GLN A 38 6.21 10.84 6.62
C GLN A 38 6.86 10.71 5.23
N ALA A 39 7.23 11.81 4.60
CA ALA A 39 7.88 11.80 3.29
C ALA A 39 9.25 11.10 3.34
N LEU A 40 10.04 11.34 4.39
CA LEU A 40 11.31 10.66 4.59
C LEU A 40 11.11 9.15 4.73
N ARG A 41 10.11 8.71 5.53
CA ARG A 41 9.81 7.30 5.69
C ARG A 41 9.39 6.63 4.38
N ILE A 42 8.62 7.32 3.54
CA ILE A 42 8.25 6.82 2.20
C ILE A 42 9.51 6.63 1.34
N LYS A 43 10.46 7.56 1.37
CA LYS A 43 11.72 7.43 0.63
C LYS A 43 12.59 6.28 1.16
N GLN A 44 12.64 6.09 2.48
CA GLN A 44 13.32 4.95 3.10
C GLN A 44 12.72 3.62 2.63
N LEU A 45 11.39 3.47 2.70
CA LEU A 45 10.70 2.26 2.25
C LEU A 45 10.90 1.99 0.76
N PHE A 46 10.83 3.02 -0.05
CA PHE A 46 11.06 2.92 -1.49
C PHE A 46 12.42 2.28 -1.79
N GLU A 47 13.45 2.69 -1.07
CA GLU A 47 14.80 2.17 -1.23
C GLU A 47 14.96 0.79 -0.58
N ASP A 48 14.47 0.61 0.65
CA ASP A 48 14.58 -0.65 1.41
C ASP A 48 13.95 -1.83 0.65
N PHE A 49 12.90 -1.56 -0.13
CA PHE A 49 12.21 -2.56 -0.96
C PHE A 49 12.61 -2.52 -2.44
N GLU A 50 13.62 -1.71 -2.81
CA GLU A 50 14.08 -1.55 -4.20
C GLU A 50 12.89 -1.31 -5.16
N ALA A 51 11.97 -0.42 -4.76
CA ALA A 51 10.74 -0.18 -5.48
C ALA A 51 10.98 0.58 -6.80
N ASP A 52 10.20 0.26 -7.83
CA ASP A 52 10.28 0.92 -9.14
C ASP A 52 9.46 2.21 -9.19
N TYR A 53 8.31 2.23 -8.50
CA TYR A 53 7.34 3.34 -8.53
C TYR A 53 6.75 3.61 -7.16
N CYS A 54 6.34 4.85 -6.96
CA CYS A 54 5.50 5.26 -5.84
C CYS A 54 4.16 5.75 -6.40
N VAL A 55 3.05 5.18 -5.94
CA VAL A 55 1.70 5.65 -6.25
C VAL A 55 1.18 6.43 -5.06
N LEU A 56 0.71 7.66 -5.29
CA LEU A 56 0.26 8.56 -4.24
C LEU A 56 -1.15 9.09 -4.55
N ASP A 57 -2.10 8.88 -3.63
CA ASP A 57 -3.36 9.63 -3.67
C ASP A 57 -3.09 11.08 -3.27
N THR A 58 -3.25 11.98 -4.22
CA THR A 58 -2.97 13.40 -4.06
C THR A 58 -4.16 14.21 -3.55
N ARG A 59 -5.26 13.56 -3.17
CA ARG A 59 -6.38 14.23 -2.51
C ARG A 59 -6.00 14.67 -1.09
N ASN A 60 -6.69 15.71 -0.64
CA ASN A 60 -6.55 16.25 0.72
C ASN A 60 -5.07 16.49 1.08
N GLY A 61 -4.57 15.80 2.11
CA GLY A 61 -3.18 15.93 2.56
C GLY A 61 -2.13 15.33 1.62
N GLY A 62 -2.51 14.43 0.70
CA GLY A 62 -1.57 13.76 -0.18
C GLY A 62 -0.78 14.70 -1.09
N ILE A 63 -1.39 15.81 -1.52
CA ILE A 63 -0.67 16.81 -2.31
C ILE A 63 0.46 17.50 -1.52
N LEU A 64 0.31 17.66 -0.20
CA LEU A 64 1.37 18.19 0.65
C LEU A 64 2.52 17.19 0.81
N VAL A 65 2.20 15.90 0.89
CA VAL A 65 3.20 14.83 0.92
C VAL A 65 3.97 14.81 -0.40
N TYR A 66 3.27 14.99 -1.54
CA TYR A 66 3.93 15.15 -2.83
C TYR A 66 4.95 16.30 -2.83
N ASP A 67 4.54 17.48 -2.35
CA ASP A 67 5.42 18.69 -2.33
C ASP A 67 6.70 18.45 -1.49
N LEU A 68 6.65 17.55 -0.50
CA LEU A 68 7.82 17.14 0.28
C LEU A 68 8.65 16.08 -0.44
N LEU A 69 8.02 15.05 -1.02
CA LEU A 69 8.70 14.03 -1.80
C LEU A 69 9.43 14.60 -3.02
N ALA A 70 8.91 15.70 -3.59
CA ALA A 70 9.49 16.41 -4.71
C ALA A 70 10.73 17.25 -4.35
N ARG A 71 11.24 17.15 -3.12
CA ARG A 71 12.46 17.81 -2.65
C ARG A 71 13.55 16.80 -2.31
N VAL A 72 14.77 17.26 -2.33
CA VAL A 72 15.90 16.53 -1.74
C VAL A 72 15.69 16.50 -0.22
N MET A 73 15.91 15.35 0.40
CA MET A 73 15.76 15.16 1.83
C MET A 73 16.99 14.47 2.40
N TYR A 74 17.45 14.93 3.55
CA TYR A 74 18.55 14.31 4.26
C TYR A 74 18.03 13.55 5.47
N ASP A 75 18.50 12.34 5.62
CA ASP A 75 18.19 11.41 6.71
C ASP A 75 19.38 11.40 7.69
N GLU A 76 19.19 12.02 8.85
CA GLU A 76 20.23 12.10 9.87
C GLU A 76 20.52 10.72 10.51
N GLU A 77 19.53 9.83 10.57
CA GLU A 77 19.68 8.50 11.19
C GLU A 77 20.49 7.57 10.29
N ARG A 78 20.32 7.69 8.96
CA ARG A 78 21.02 6.87 7.97
C ARG A 78 22.23 7.54 7.35
N ASP A 79 22.51 8.80 7.73
CA ASP A 79 23.56 9.67 7.14
C ASP A 79 23.47 9.66 5.61
N LYS A 80 22.28 9.93 5.07
CA LYS A 80 21.98 9.74 3.66
C LYS A 80 21.09 10.84 3.08
N GLU A 81 21.41 11.24 1.86
CA GLU A 81 20.57 12.13 1.06
C GLU A 81 19.69 11.35 0.08
N TYR A 82 18.39 11.62 0.09
CA TYR A 82 17.42 11.10 -0.85
C TYR A 82 17.09 12.13 -1.91
N GLN A 83 17.16 11.76 -3.17
CA GLN A 83 16.89 12.64 -4.30
C GLN A 83 15.42 13.07 -4.34
N ALA A 84 15.17 14.21 -5.01
CA ALA A 84 13.82 14.68 -5.30
C ALA A 84 13.09 13.73 -6.26
N TRP A 85 11.78 13.58 -6.09
CA TRP A 85 10.93 12.79 -6.96
C TRP A 85 10.06 13.69 -7.84
N LYS A 86 9.70 13.20 -9.01
CA LYS A 86 8.84 13.91 -9.96
C LYS A 86 7.64 13.05 -10.34
N CYS A 87 6.47 13.70 -10.46
CA CYS A 87 5.28 13.06 -10.98
C CYS A 87 5.44 12.74 -12.47
N MET A 88 5.00 11.55 -12.89
CA MET A 88 5.14 11.05 -14.25
C MET A 88 3.89 11.25 -15.11
N ASN A 89 2.72 11.29 -14.49
CA ASN A 89 1.42 11.21 -15.19
C ASN A 89 0.58 12.48 -15.12
N ASP A 90 1.04 13.52 -14.41
CA ASP A 90 0.33 14.80 -14.30
C ASP A 90 1.33 15.97 -14.28
N ASP A 91 1.33 16.74 -15.37
CA ASP A 91 2.23 17.89 -15.52
C ASP A 91 1.92 19.03 -14.54
N ASN A 92 0.67 19.20 -14.11
CA ASN A 92 0.31 20.24 -13.15
C ASN A 92 0.92 19.90 -11.78
N ILE A 93 0.87 18.62 -11.39
CA ILE A 93 1.50 18.14 -10.16
C ILE A 93 3.02 18.21 -10.30
N ALA A 94 3.59 17.73 -11.40
CA ALA A 94 5.03 17.76 -11.65
C ALA A 94 5.62 19.17 -11.61
N ASN A 95 4.85 20.19 -12.03
CA ASN A 95 5.30 21.59 -12.05
C ASN A 95 5.14 22.34 -10.73
N ARG A 96 4.58 21.71 -9.68
CA ARG A 96 4.42 22.36 -8.35
C ARG A 96 5.77 22.61 -7.68
N VAL A 97 6.66 21.63 -7.80
CA VAL A 97 8.03 21.73 -7.27
C VAL A 97 8.97 21.31 -8.38
N LYS A 98 9.90 22.18 -8.73
CA LYS A 98 10.89 21.94 -9.78
C LYS A 98 12.26 21.78 -9.16
N VAL A 99 12.82 20.61 -9.28
CA VAL A 99 14.19 20.30 -8.87
C VAL A 99 14.88 19.62 -10.06
N ASP A 100 16.03 20.16 -10.44
CA ASP A 100 16.81 19.58 -11.52
C ASP A 100 17.32 18.19 -11.12
N GLY A 101 17.19 17.23 -12.04
CA GLY A 101 17.58 15.84 -11.77
C GLY A 101 16.57 15.04 -10.91
N ALA A 102 15.38 15.58 -10.65
CA ALA A 102 14.35 14.83 -9.91
C ALA A 102 13.98 13.52 -10.63
N LEU A 103 13.88 12.43 -9.87
CA LEU A 103 13.59 11.10 -10.38
C LEU A 103 12.11 10.97 -10.78
N PRO A 104 11.80 10.56 -12.03
CA PRO A 104 10.44 10.42 -12.52
C PRO A 104 9.87 9.04 -12.11
N ILE A 105 9.48 8.88 -10.84
CA ILE A 105 9.07 7.61 -10.25
C ILE A 105 7.72 7.68 -9.53
N LEU A 106 7.09 8.87 -9.46
CA LEU A 106 5.85 9.06 -8.72
C LEU A 106 4.65 9.13 -9.67
N TYR A 107 3.64 8.31 -9.39
CA TYR A 107 2.32 8.36 -10.04
C TYR A 107 1.32 8.99 -9.08
N ALA A 108 0.73 10.10 -9.50
CA ALA A 108 -0.33 10.76 -8.76
C ALA A 108 -1.70 10.19 -9.18
N ILE A 109 -2.50 9.82 -8.21
CA ILE A 109 -3.90 9.46 -8.44
C ILE A 109 -4.83 10.44 -7.72
N VAL A 110 -5.96 10.71 -8.35
CA VAL A 110 -7.06 11.46 -7.75
C VAL A 110 -8.27 10.55 -7.74
N ALA A 111 -8.56 9.98 -6.58
CA ALA A 111 -9.64 9.03 -6.44
C ALA A 111 -11.00 9.68 -6.80
N SER A 112 -11.57 9.36 -7.96
CA SER A 112 -12.94 9.68 -8.35
C SER A 112 -13.89 8.57 -7.91
N GLN A 113 -15.20 8.84 -7.88
CA GLN A 113 -16.18 7.78 -7.58
C GLN A 113 -16.09 6.62 -8.56
N LYS A 114 -15.87 6.91 -9.85
CA LYS A 114 -15.70 5.88 -10.87
C LYS A 114 -14.43 5.07 -10.62
N LEU A 115 -13.30 5.73 -10.41
CA LEU A 115 -12.02 5.05 -10.13
C LEU A 115 -12.14 4.16 -8.89
N ASN A 116 -12.73 4.66 -7.81
CA ASN A 116 -12.96 3.86 -6.60
C ASN A 116 -13.85 2.64 -6.86
N SER A 117 -14.87 2.80 -7.72
CA SER A 117 -15.72 1.68 -8.14
C SER A 117 -14.95 0.64 -8.95
N ASP A 118 -14.16 1.08 -9.91
CA ASP A 118 -13.37 0.21 -10.78
C ASP A 118 -12.31 -0.54 -9.96
N ILE A 119 -11.62 0.16 -9.05
CA ILE A 119 -10.68 -0.42 -8.08
C ILE A 119 -11.35 -1.50 -7.21
N ALA A 120 -12.55 -1.22 -6.69
CA ALA A 120 -13.27 -2.15 -5.85
C ALA A 120 -13.63 -3.46 -6.57
N ILE A 121 -14.09 -3.33 -7.81
CA ILE A 121 -14.42 -4.48 -8.66
C ILE A 121 -13.15 -5.29 -8.93
N GLU A 122 -12.07 -4.63 -9.32
CA GLU A 122 -10.82 -5.29 -9.64
C GLU A 122 -10.18 -5.94 -8.40
N PHE A 123 -10.20 -5.28 -7.26
CA PHE A 123 -9.68 -5.85 -6.01
C PHE A 123 -10.46 -7.10 -5.60
N LYS A 124 -11.80 -7.05 -5.67
CA LYS A 124 -12.64 -8.22 -5.42
C LYS A 124 -12.30 -9.36 -6.38
N ASN A 125 -12.22 -9.09 -7.69
CA ASN A 125 -11.84 -10.09 -8.68
C ASN A 125 -10.46 -10.69 -8.40
N THR A 126 -9.50 -9.85 -7.99
CA THR A 126 -8.14 -10.26 -7.63
C THR A 126 -8.14 -11.23 -6.45
N LEU A 127 -8.96 -10.96 -5.41
CA LEU A 127 -9.12 -11.86 -4.26
C LEU A 127 -9.81 -13.18 -4.64
N GLU A 128 -10.94 -13.11 -5.36
CA GLU A 128 -11.71 -14.29 -5.77
C GLU A 128 -10.93 -15.22 -6.69
N ASN A 129 -10.02 -14.67 -7.48
CA ASN A 129 -9.17 -15.44 -8.40
C ASN A 129 -7.81 -15.82 -7.80
N LYS A 130 -7.57 -15.55 -6.51
CA LYS A 130 -6.31 -15.84 -5.81
C LYS A 130 -5.09 -15.21 -6.49
N MET A 131 -5.25 -13.99 -6.97
CA MET A 131 -4.21 -13.24 -7.68
C MET A 131 -3.44 -12.28 -6.77
N ILE A 132 -3.74 -12.27 -5.47
CA ILE A 132 -3.03 -11.50 -4.46
C ILE A 132 -2.75 -12.35 -3.23
N ASP A 133 -1.54 -12.27 -2.76
CA ASP A 133 -1.13 -12.77 -1.45
C ASP A 133 -0.93 -11.60 -0.49
N ILE A 134 -1.42 -11.74 0.71
CA ILE A 134 -1.14 -10.83 1.82
C ILE A 134 -0.20 -11.51 2.80
N LEU A 135 0.36 -10.76 3.75
CA LEU A 135 1.22 -11.34 4.77
C LEU A 135 0.48 -12.40 5.58
N ILE A 136 1.24 -13.37 6.09
CA ILE A 136 0.74 -14.42 6.99
C ILE A 136 0.18 -13.81 8.28
N SER A 137 -0.54 -14.62 9.06
CA SER A 137 -1.08 -14.18 10.34
C SER A 137 0.03 -13.81 11.33
N LEU A 138 -0.27 -12.93 12.28
CA LEU A 138 0.68 -12.59 13.35
C LEU A 138 1.15 -13.81 14.10
N GLN A 139 0.27 -14.78 14.37
CA GLN A 139 0.63 -16.01 15.08
C GLN A 139 1.66 -16.82 14.30
N GLU A 140 1.43 -17.05 13.00
CA GLU A 140 2.39 -17.76 12.14
C GLU A 140 3.73 -17.02 12.04
N ALA A 141 3.69 -15.68 11.99
CA ALA A 141 4.89 -14.87 11.97
C ALA A 141 5.67 -14.98 13.26
N GLN A 142 5.01 -14.93 14.42
CA GLN A 142 5.65 -15.11 15.74
C GLN A 142 6.28 -16.49 15.88
N GLU A 143 5.59 -17.54 15.46
CA GLU A 143 6.14 -18.91 15.46
C GLU A 143 7.39 -19.01 14.55
N GLY A 144 7.37 -18.36 13.38
CA GLY A 144 8.52 -18.26 12.49
C GLY A 144 9.70 -17.49 13.10
N MET A 145 9.43 -16.37 13.76
CA MET A 145 10.45 -15.53 14.42
C MET A 145 11.06 -16.24 15.61
N LEU A 146 10.26 -16.95 16.44
CA LEU A 146 10.74 -17.77 17.54
C LEU A 146 11.72 -18.86 17.08
N ASN A 147 11.51 -19.42 15.91
CA ASN A 147 12.38 -20.45 15.34
C ASN A 147 13.66 -19.88 14.69
N THR A 148 13.64 -18.60 14.29
CA THR A 148 14.73 -17.99 13.51
C THR A 148 15.58 -17.05 14.34
N ILE A 149 14.99 -16.35 15.31
CA ILE A 149 15.65 -15.38 16.18
C ILE A 149 15.73 -16.02 17.57
N SER A 150 16.90 -16.53 17.94
CA SER A 150 17.11 -17.34 19.16
C SER A 150 16.66 -16.66 20.46
N ASP A 151 16.56 -15.34 20.47
CA ASP A 151 16.23 -14.56 21.67
C ASP A 151 14.99 -13.68 21.51
N TYR A 152 14.11 -14.02 20.54
CA TYR A 152 12.96 -13.19 20.16
C TYR A 152 12.05 -12.80 21.34
N THR A 153 11.87 -13.68 22.32
CA THR A 153 10.99 -13.41 23.47
C THR A 153 11.70 -12.90 24.72
N THR A 154 13.01 -13.09 24.84
CA THR A 154 13.73 -12.85 26.10
C THR A 154 14.81 -11.78 26.01
N ALA A 155 15.39 -11.55 24.84
CA ALA A 155 16.54 -10.66 24.67
C ALA A 155 16.23 -9.39 23.86
N ILE A 156 15.13 -9.33 23.12
CA ILE A 156 14.76 -8.14 22.39
C ILE A 156 13.81 -7.25 23.20
N SER A 157 13.97 -5.92 23.05
CA SER A 157 13.07 -4.96 23.69
C SER A 157 11.65 -5.07 23.13
N ALA A 158 10.65 -4.65 23.90
CA ALA A 158 9.26 -4.61 23.45
C ALA A 158 9.09 -3.74 22.17
N ASP A 159 9.86 -2.66 22.04
CA ASP A 159 9.82 -1.80 20.85
C ASP A 159 10.37 -2.53 19.62
N THR A 160 11.44 -3.30 19.78
CA THR A 160 12.01 -4.11 18.69
C THR A 160 11.06 -5.23 18.30
N GLN A 161 10.42 -5.90 19.27
CA GLN A 161 9.41 -6.90 19.00
C GLN A 161 8.24 -6.28 18.21
N LEU A 162 7.70 -5.16 18.68
CA LEU A 162 6.63 -4.46 17.99
C LEU A 162 7.02 -4.03 16.57
N PHE A 163 8.28 -3.64 16.37
CA PHE A 163 8.79 -3.30 15.03
C PHE A 163 8.69 -4.49 14.07
N TYR A 164 9.08 -5.69 14.49
CA TYR A 164 8.96 -6.90 13.66
C TYR A 164 7.50 -7.36 13.46
N GLU A 165 6.64 -7.19 14.45
CA GLU A 165 5.25 -7.62 14.43
C GLU A 165 4.33 -6.66 13.68
N ARG A 166 4.70 -5.39 13.57
CA ARG A 166 3.86 -4.32 13.00
C ARG A 166 3.27 -4.67 11.62
N PRO A 167 4.00 -5.15 10.61
CA PRO A 167 3.43 -5.45 9.30
C PRO A 167 2.31 -6.50 9.35
N TYR A 168 2.41 -7.45 10.24
CA TYR A 168 1.40 -8.51 10.44
C TYR A 168 0.17 -8.00 11.17
N LEU A 169 0.36 -7.13 12.17
CA LEU A 169 -0.74 -6.42 12.84
C LEU A 169 -1.51 -5.54 11.85
N GLU A 170 -0.81 -4.78 11.00
CA GLU A 170 -1.41 -3.96 9.96
C GLU A 170 -2.18 -4.83 8.94
N THR A 171 -1.67 -6.01 8.62
CA THR A 171 -2.35 -6.96 7.75
C THR A 171 -3.64 -7.50 8.38
N GLN A 172 -3.64 -7.81 9.67
CA GLN A 172 -4.87 -8.19 10.37
C GLN A 172 -5.91 -7.06 10.35
N GLN A 173 -5.47 -5.80 10.51
CA GLN A 173 -6.37 -4.66 10.40
C GLN A 173 -6.87 -4.47 8.96
N LEU A 174 -6.05 -4.70 7.94
CA LEU A 174 -6.48 -4.70 6.53
C LEU A 174 -7.59 -5.72 6.30
N VAL A 175 -7.41 -6.96 6.76
CA VAL A 175 -8.43 -8.02 6.63
C VAL A 175 -9.73 -7.60 7.32
N LYS A 176 -9.63 -7.03 8.53
CA LYS A 176 -10.80 -6.52 9.24
C LYS A 176 -11.49 -5.39 8.47
N GLU A 177 -10.75 -4.41 7.97
CA GLU A 177 -11.29 -3.34 7.12
C GLU A 177 -12.04 -3.93 5.91
N CYS A 178 -11.44 -4.90 5.20
CA CYS A 178 -12.08 -5.54 4.04
C CYS A 178 -13.38 -6.26 4.38
N ILE A 179 -13.47 -6.92 5.54
CA ILE A 179 -14.68 -7.62 5.99
C ILE A 179 -15.80 -6.64 6.37
N GLU A 180 -15.45 -5.49 6.94
CA GLU A 180 -16.39 -4.48 7.42
C GLU A 180 -16.85 -3.50 6.33
N LEU A 181 -16.31 -3.59 5.11
CA LEU A 181 -16.75 -2.76 3.99
C LEU A 181 -18.13 -3.16 3.48
N VAL A 182 -18.95 -2.14 3.23
CA VAL A 182 -20.25 -2.29 2.59
C VAL A 182 -20.17 -1.86 1.15
N TYR A 183 -20.58 -2.74 0.25
CA TYR A 183 -20.65 -2.50 -1.19
C TYR A 183 -22.09 -2.19 -1.56
N GLU A 184 -22.36 -1.00 -2.05
CA GLU A 184 -23.64 -0.57 -2.53
C GLU A 184 -23.57 -0.22 -4.01
N LYS A 185 -24.36 -0.91 -4.85
CA LYS A 185 -24.47 -0.61 -6.27
C LYS A 185 -25.56 0.43 -6.49
N ARG A 186 -25.23 1.55 -7.10
CA ARG A 186 -26.21 2.56 -7.50
C ARG A 186 -26.92 2.15 -8.80
N ASP A 187 -28.21 1.91 -8.74
CA ASP A 187 -29.02 1.39 -9.86
C ASP A 187 -28.95 2.24 -11.14
N GLN A 188 -28.86 3.57 -11.01
CA GLN A 188 -28.87 4.47 -12.16
C GLN A 188 -27.53 4.56 -12.91
N THR A 189 -26.42 4.35 -12.23
CA THR A 189 -25.07 4.56 -12.80
C THR A 189 -24.25 3.27 -12.86
N GLY A 190 -24.69 2.20 -12.19
CA GLY A 190 -23.93 0.98 -12.05
C GLY A 190 -22.65 1.11 -11.19
N ILE A 191 -22.39 2.30 -10.66
CA ILE A 191 -21.20 2.59 -9.84
C ILE A 191 -21.36 1.88 -8.49
N ILE A 192 -20.30 1.17 -8.09
CA ILE A 192 -20.18 0.62 -6.75
C ILE A 192 -19.65 1.69 -5.81
N VAL A 193 -20.39 1.94 -4.73
CA VAL A 193 -19.94 2.79 -3.63
C VAL A 193 -19.50 1.90 -2.49
N ILE A 194 -18.27 2.13 -2.03
CA ILE A 194 -17.74 1.46 -0.85
C ILE A 194 -17.85 2.41 0.32
N SER A 195 -18.57 1.98 1.34
CA SER A 195 -18.72 2.72 2.58
C SER A 195 -18.22 1.91 3.77
N GLU A 196 -17.82 2.62 4.79
CA GLU A 196 -17.46 2.08 6.09
C GLU A 196 -18.68 1.97 6.98
N GLN A 197 -18.71 0.95 7.83
CA GLN A 197 -19.72 0.88 8.89
C GLN A 197 -19.26 1.71 10.10
N GLY A 198 -20.05 2.73 10.47
CA GLY A 198 -19.79 3.55 11.64
C GLY A 198 -18.54 4.43 11.52
N ASN A 199 -17.67 4.38 12.52
CA ASN A 199 -16.43 5.17 12.59
C ASN A 199 -15.20 4.38 12.11
N ASN A 200 -15.38 3.29 11.41
CA ASN A 200 -14.27 2.48 10.90
C ASN A 200 -13.53 3.23 9.80
N ARG A 201 -12.25 2.90 9.61
CA ARG A 201 -11.39 3.45 8.56
C ARG A 201 -11.16 2.39 7.49
N LYS A 202 -10.85 2.85 6.27
CA LYS A 202 -10.48 2.00 5.14
C LYS A 202 -9.14 2.39 4.52
N ASP A 203 -8.27 2.98 5.33
CA ASP A 203 -7.01 3.55 4.83
C ASP A 203 -6.10 2.45 4.26
N ARG A 204 -6.03 1.29 4.92
CA ARG A 204 -5.23 0.14 4.47
C ARG A 204 -5.81 -0.49 3.21
N TYR A 205 -7.15 -0.66 3.18
CA TYR A 205 -7.84 -1.13 1.98
C TYR A 205 -7.52 -0.21 0.79
N THR A 206 -7.62 1.11 0.96
CA THR A 206 -7.32 2.07 -0.10
C THR A 206 -5.87 2.00 -0.58
N SER A 207 -4.92 1.64 0.30
CA SER A 207 -3.51 1.54 -0.05
C SER A 207 -3.16 0.26 -0.82
N VAL A 208 -3.96 -0.80 -0.70
CA VAL A 208 -3.70 -2.13 -1.29
C VAL A 208 -4.56 -2.39 -2.52
N SER A 209 -5.73 -1.78 -2.60
CA SER A 209 -6.66 -1.91 -3.72
C SER A 209 -6.21 -1.11 -4.95
#